data_a4249c38f52273b2db986a143de049b9
#
_entry.id   a4249c38f52273b2db986a143de049b9
#
_cell.length_a   1.000
_cell.length_b   1.000
_cell.length_c   1.000
_cell.angle_alpha   90.00
_cell.angle_beta   90.00
_cell.angle_gamma   90.00
#
_symmetry.space_group_name_H-M   'P 1'
#
loop_
_entity.id
_entity.type
_entity.pdbx_description
1 polymer ?
#
loop_
_entity_poly.entity_id
_entity_poly.type
_entity_poly.pdbx_seq_one_letter_code
_entity_poly.pdbx_strand_id
1 'polypeptide(L)'
;LFAAAAVTVTLAACGGESSDSGTGTGTGSAPTPSSAVDSALAAKVPADIKSAGKLIIGTDSTYAPSEFLDTDGKTVKGFDVDLFNAVAAKLGLKTEWQSASFDGIIPGVSTGKYNVGVSSFTVNAEREKQVTMVSYFSAGTQWAAKAGGTISPDTACGKKIAVQTATVQVDDLTARSKKCTGAGQAKITIDQYQKQSDATNAVVTGKDEAMLADSPVCAYAVKQTNGQLALVGDIYDSAPYGYVLPKDQTDFAAAIQGAVQALITDGSYKTILANWGVDAGAITAPAVNPTA
;
A
#
# COMPACT_ATOMS: atom_id res chain seq x y z
N LEU A 1 -57.52 33.21 -25.27
CA LEU A 1 -58.00 32.97 -26.68
C LEU A 1 -56.86 32.33 -27.48
N PHE A 2 -57.23 31.23 -28.19
CA PHE A 2 -56.49 30.39 -29.14
C PHE A 2 -55.52 29.38 -28.55
N ALA A 3 -55.86 28.11 -28.43
CA ALA A 3 -56.23 27.02 -29.35
C ALA A 3 -54.99 26.32 -29.90
N ALA A 4 -54.76 25.17 -29.38
CA ALA A 4 -54.70 23.78 -29.88
C ALA A 4 -54.00 23.55 -31.23
N ALA A 5 -53.07 22.57 -31.22
CA ALA A 5 -53.10 21.47 -32.19
C ALA A 5 -52.09 20.36 -31.79
N ALA A 6 -52.60 19.20 -31.50
CA ALA A 6 -51.90 17.92 -31.46
C ALA A 6 -51.71 17.40 -32.89
N VAL A 7 -50.53 16.81 -33.17
CA VAL A 7 -50.33 15.94 -34.33
C VAL A 7 -49.62 14.69 -33.89
N THR A 8 -50.41 13.60 -33.81
CA THR A 8 -49.93 12.21 -33.78
C THR A 8 -49.60 11.76 -35.20
N VAL A 9 -48.40 11.19 -35.40
CA VAL A 9 -48.12 10.38 -36.60
C VAL A 9 -47.51 9.05 -36.14
N THR A 10 -48.36 8.03 -36.26
CA THR A 10 -47.96 6.63 -36.34
C THR A 10 -47.56 6.29 -37.76
N LEU A 11 -46.41 5.62 -37.95
CA LEU A 11 -46.18 4.78 -39.12
C LEU A 11 -45.37 3.55 -38.75
N ALA A 12 -45.90 2.45 -39.14
CA ALA A 12 -45.39 1.10 -38.99
C ALA A 12 -44.55 0.66 -40.17
N ALA A 13 -43.65 -0.28 -39.89
CA ALA A 13 -43.37 -1.50 -40.63
C ALA A 13 -42.32 -1.54 -41.74
N CYS A 14 -41.63 -2.65 -41.66
CA CYS A 14 -41.03 -3.54 -42.66
C CYS A 14 -39.61 -3.29 -43.15
N GLY A 15 -38.66 -4.10 -42.71
CA GLY A 15 -38.17 -5.23 -43.51
C GLY A 15 -37.01 -4.86 -44.44
N GLY A 16 -35.82 -5.42 -44.21
CA GLY A 16 -34.71 -5.39 -45.16
C GLY A 16 -33.46 -5.96 -44.56
N GLU A 17 -33.20 -7.27 -44.74
CA GLU A 17 -31.88 -7.87 -44.59
C GLU A 17 -30.95 -7.25 -45.62
N SER A 18 -29.77 -6.79 -45.15
CA SER A 18 -28.61 -6.61 -45.99
C SER A 18 -27.35 -6.86 -45.13
N SER A 19 -26.71 -7.96 -45.45
CA SER A 19 -25.37 -8.34 -44.98
C SER A 19 -24.38 -7.27 -45.38
N ASP A 20 -23.75 -6.63 -44.42
CA ASP A 20 -22.52 -5.87 -44.67
C ASP A 20 -21.47 -6.22 -43.64
N SER A 21 -20.36 -6.77 -44.14
CA SER A 21 -19.19 -7.16 -43.40
C SER A 21 -18.39 -5.93 -43.05
N GLY A 22 -18.67 -5.36 -41.86
CA GLY A 22 -17.91 -4.25 -41.30
C GLY A 22 -16.95 -4.76 -40.22
N THR A 23 -15.65 -4.77 -40.50
CA THR A 23 -14.56 -4.97 -39.57
C THR A 23 -14.60 -3.89 -38.49
N GLY A 24 -15.33 -4.14 -37.43
CA GLY A 24 -15.36 -3.31 -36.23
C GLY A 24 -14.13 -3.59 -35.40
N THR A 25 -13.15 -2.69 -35.39
CA THR A 25 -12.11 -2.58 -34.39
C THR A 25 -12.79 -2.39 -33.03
N GLY A 26 -12.91 -3.50 -32.28
CA GLY A 26 -13.39 -3.48 -30.92
C GLY A 26 -12.37 -2.73 -30.05
N THR A 27 -12.69 -1.49 -29.70
CA THR A 27 -12.10 -0.82 -28.54
C THR A 27 -12.49 -1.63 -27.33
N GLY A 28 -11.60 -2.51 -26.86
CA GLY A 28 -11.77 -3.24 -25.63
C GLY A 28 -11.92 -2.24 -24.47
N SER A 29 -13.15 -2.08 -23.99
CA SER A 29 -13.38 -1.46 -22.70
C SER A 29 -12.57 -2.21 -21.67
N ALA A 30 -11.70 -1.52 -20.94
CA ALA A 30 -11.01 -2.10 -19.80
C ALA A 30 -12.06 -2.70 -18.86
N PRO A 31 -11.84 -3.91 -18.32
CA PRO A 31 -12.81 -4.54 -17.43
C PRO A 31 -13.04 -3.62 -16.22
N THR A 32 -14.28 -3.25 -16.00
CA THR A 32 -14.69 -2.56 -14.77
C THR A 32 -14.39 -3.51 -13.62
N PRO A 33 -13.68 -3.08 -12.55
CA PRO A 33 -13.36 -3.94 -11.42
C PRO A 33 -14.64 -4.62 -10.90
N SER A 34 -14.65 -5.94 -10.86
CA SER A 34 -15.78 -6.68 -10.32
C SER A 34 -15.82 -6.50 -8.81
N SER A 35 -16.73 -5.66 -8.32
CA SER A 35 -17.02 -5.48 -6.88
C SER A 35 -17.89 -6.62 -6.31
N ALA A 36 -18.13 -7.69 -7.08
CA ALA A 36 -18.93 -8.81 -6.63
C ALA A 36 -18.28 -9.53 -5.45
N VAL A 37 -19.07 -9.77 -4.40
CA VAL A 37 -18.66 -10.53 -3.22
C VAL A 37 -18.38 -11.98 -3.63
N ASP A 38 -17.24 -12.52 -3.20
CA ASP A 38 -16.96 -13.95 -3.30
C ASP A 38 -17.49 -14.66 -2.05
N SER A 39 -18.61 -15.36 -2.22
CA SER A 39 -19.30 -16.03 -1.11
C SER A 39 -18.46 -17.14 -0.46
N ALA A 40 -17.59 -17.81 -1.21
CA ALA A 40 -16.74 -18.86 -0.69
C ALA A 40 -15.61 -18.27 0.20
N LEU A 41 -15.06 -17.12 -0.18
CA LEU A 41 -14.10 -16.38 0.64
C LEU A 41 -14.78 -15.73 1.85
N ALA A 42 -15.94 -15.10 1.65
CA ALA A 42 -16.73 -14.50 2.73
C ALA A 42 -17.14 -15.52 3.82
N ALA A 43 -17.35 -16.78 3.44
CA ALA A 43 -17.64 -17.84 4.40
C ALA A 43 -16.52 -18.08 5.42
N LYS A 44 -15.25 -17.84 5.05
CA LYS A 44 -14.06 -18.03 5.89
C LYS A 44 -13.76 -16.86 6.84
N VAL A 45 -14.48 -15.74 6.72
CA VAL A 45 -14.35 -14.59 7.62
C VAL A 45 -14.87 -14.96 9.00
N PRO A 46 -14.24 -14.57 10.13
CA PRO A 46 -14.73 -14.80 11.49
C PRO A 46 -16.17 -14.31 11.68
N ALA A 47 -16.95 -15.03 12.49
CA ALA A 47 -18.38 -14.79 12.65
C ALA A 47 -18.71 -13.41 13.26
N ASP A 48 -17.89 -12.96 14.19
CA ASP A 48 -17.98 -11.64 14.83
C ASP A 48 -17.74 -10.50 13.82
N ILE A 49 -16.73 -10.63 12.94
CA ILE A 49 -16.46 -9.68 11.87
C ILE A 49 -17.61 -9.66 10.85
N LYS A 50 -18.12 -10.84 10.45
CA LYS A 50 -19.29 -10.93 9.57
C LYS A 50 -20.52 -10.23 10.18
N SER A 51 -20.77 -10.46 11.45
CA SER A 51 -21.90 -9.84 12.16
C SER A 51 -21.74 -8.33 12.27
N ALA A 52 -20.52 -7.82 12.45
CA ALA A 52 -20.22 -6.39 12.45
C ALA A 52 -20.31 -5.75 11.05
N GLY A 53 -20.16 -6.54 9.98
CA GLY A 53 -20.19 -6.07 8.59
C GLY A 53 -19.02 -5.17 8.21
N LYS A 54 -17.99 -5.07 9.05
CA LYS A 54 -16.83 -4.19 8.85
C LYS A 54 -15.55 -4.76 9.46
N LEU A 55 -14.43 -4.30 8.92
CA LEU A 55 -13.08 -4.53 9.43
C LEU A 55 -12.54 -3.23 10.05
N ILE A 56 -12.02 -3.32 11.25
CA ILE A 56 -11.28 -2.23 11.90
C ILE A 56 -9.82 -2.38 11.51
N ILE A 57 -9.28 -1.38 10.82
CA ILE A 57 -7.93 -1.38 10.24
C ILE A 57 -7.02 -0.44 11.02
N GLY A 58 -5.92 -0.97 11.56
CA GLY A 58 -4.83 -0.16 12.10
C GLY A 58 -3.84 0.22 10.99
N THR A 59 -3.51 1.51 10.88
CA THR A 59 -2.62 2.03 9.84
C THR A 59 -1.83 3.24 10.35
N ASP A 60 -0.60 3.43 9.89
CA ASP A 60 0.15 4.67 10.12
C ASP A 60 -0.07 5.63 8.94
N SER A 61 -0.98 6.56 9.10
CA SER A 61 -1.38 7.50 8.05
C SER A 61 -0.36 8.62 7.79
N THR A 62 0.94 8.30 7.85
CA THR A 62 2.04 9.23 7.54
C THR A 62 2.99 8.69 6.46
N TYR A 63 2.65 7.58 5.81
CA TYR A 63 3.52 6.80 4.92
C TYR A 63 3.10 6.89 3.44
N ALA A 64 2.98 8.12 2.91
CA ALA A 64 2.60 8.35 1.52
C ALA A 64 3.61 7.73 0.53
N PRO A 65 3.14 7.10 -0.58
CA PRO A 65 1.79 7.08 -1.12
C PRO A 65 0.93 5.88 -0.66
N SER A 66 1.43 5.08 0.30
CA SER A 66 0.77 3.85 0.76
C SER A 66 -0.49 4.17 1.58
N GLU A 67 -0.34 4.92 2.66
CA GLU A 67 -1.41 5.38 3.54
C GLU A 67 -1.07 6.73 4.15
N PHE A 68 -1.93 7.71 3.96
CA PHE A 68 -1.76 9.06 4.48
C PHE A 68 -3.08 9.80 4.58
N LEU A 69 -3.10 10.88 5.38
CA LEU A 69 -4.30 11.68 5.53
C LEU A 69 -4.55 12.54 4.28
N ASP A 70 -5.80 12.62 3.87
CA ASP A 70 -6.24 13.56 2.86
C ASP A 70 -6.19 15.01 3.41
N THR A 71 -6.49 15.97 2.57
CA THR A 71 -6.48 17.41 2.89
C THR A 71 -7.48 17.81 3.98
N ASP A 72 -8.47 16.96 4.26
CA ASP A 72 -9.41 17.13 5.38
C ASP A 72 -8.80 16.79 6.76
N GLY A 73 -7.58 16.22 6.76
CA GLY A 73 -6.86 15.81 7.97
C GLY A 73 -7.49 14.63 8.72
N LYS A 74 -8.43 13.90 8.12
CA LYS A 74 -9.19 12.80 8.73
C LYS A 74 -9.28 11.56 7.87
N THR A 75 -9.58 11.72 6.59
CA THR A 75 -9.74 10.60 5.65
C THR A 75 -8.37 10.01 5.32
N VAL A 76 -8.22 8.70 5.54
CA VAL A 76 -7.01 7.97 5.14
C VAL A 76 -7.15 7.58 3.68
N LYS A 77 -6.12 7.82 2.87
CA LYS A 77 -6.04 7.46 1.45
C LYS A 77 -4.66 6.91 1.11
N GLY A 78 -4.53 6.28 -0.03
CA GLY A 78 -3.28 5.72 -0.54
C GLY A 78 -3.52 4.41 -1.27
N PHE A 79 -2.46 3.85 -1.89
CA PHE A 79 -2.64 2.61 -2.65
C PHE A 79 -2.96 1.41 -1.75
N ASP A 80 -2.41 1.35 -0.54
CA ASP A 80 -2.74 0.32 0.47
C ASP A 80 -4.21 0.41 0.86
N VAL A 81 -4.73 1.63 0.99
CA VAL A 81 -6.13 1.88 1.35
C VAL A 81 -7.05 1.42 0.22
N ASP A 82 -6.79 1.83 -1.01
CA ASP A 82 -7.61 1.47 -2.16
C ASP A 82 -7.58 -0.05 -2.41
N LEU A 83 -6.40 -0.66 -2.29
CA LEU A 83 -6.24 -2.10 -2.47
C LEU A 83 -6.95 -2.89 -1.37
N PHE A 84 -6.78 -2.52 -0.10
CA PHE A 84 -7.41 -3.25 0.98
C PHE A 84 -8.94 -3.01 1.03
N ASN A 85 -9.42 -1.85 0.63
CA ASN A 85 -10.85 -1.61 0.44
C ASN A 85 -11.43 -2.56 -0.62
N ALA A 86 -10.71 -2.80 -1.72
CA ALA A 86 -11.12 -3.77 -2.72
C ALA A 86 -11.09 -5.22 -2.20
N VAL A 87 -10.07 -5.58 -1.39
CA VAL A 87 -10.00 -6.89 -0.69
C VAL A 87 -11.21 -7.06 0.22
N ALA A 88 -11.51 -6.09 1.07
CA ALA A 88 -12.67 -6.13 1.97
C ALA A 88 -14.00 -6.24 1.21
N ALA A 89 -14.14 -5.54 0.08
CA ALA A 89 -15.33 -5.63 -0.78
C ALA A 89 -15.53 -7.03 -1.35
N LYS A 90 -14.45 -7.75 -1.74
CA LYS A 90 -14.55 -9.17 -2.15
C LYS A 90 -15.06 -10.08 -1.04
N LEU A 91 -14.89 -9.71 0.23
CA LEU A 91 -15.38 -10.42 1.40
C LEU A 91 -16.76 -9.94 1.87
N GLY A 92 -17.36 -8.95 1.19
CA GLY A 92 -18.64 -8.35 1.57
C GLY A 92 -18.56 -7.45 2.81
N LEU A 93 -17.39 -6.90 3.11
CA LEU A 93 -17.11 -6.09 4.31
C LEU A 93 -16.79 -4.65 3.94
N LYS A 94 -17.09 -3.73 4.85
CA LYS A 94 -16.60 -2.34 4.83
C LYS A 94 -15.32 -2.24 5.64
N THR A 95 -14.56 -1.19 5.44
CA THR A 95 -13.36 -0.86 6.22
C THR A 95 -13.63 0.35 7.11
N GLU A 96 -13.04 0.33 8.31
CA GLU A 96 -12.96 1.47 9.22
C GLU A 96 -11.48 1.68 9.55
N TRP A 97 -10.90 2.75 9.01
CA TRP A 97 -9.49 3.05 9.13
C TRP A 97 -9.20 3.84 10.40
N GLN A 98 -8.26 3.37 11.21
CA GLN A 98 -7.83 4.02 12.45
C GLN A 98 -6.34 4.31 12.40
N SER A 99 -5.99 5.61 12.44
CA SER A 99 -4.59 6.04 12.50
C SER A 99 -3.95 5.66 13.83
N ALA A 100 -2.75 5.11 13.76
CA ALA A 100 -1.94 4.71 14.89
C ALA A 100 -0.46 4.96 14.58
N SER A 101 0.41 4.91 15.57
CA SER A 101 1.85 4.81 15.32
C SER A 101 2.21 3.43 14.77
N PHE A 102 3.18 3.38 13.85
CA PHE A 102 3.57 2.14 13.17
C PHE A 102 3.90 1.00 14.15
N ASP A 103 4.68 1.30 15.19
CA ASP A 103 5.07 0.37 16.26
C ASP A 103 3.89 -0.16 17.11
N GLY A 104 2.78 0.57 17.11
CA GLY A 104 1.56 0.21 17.87
C GLY A 104 0.60 -0.71 17.12
N ILE A 105 0.77 -0.92 15.79
CA ILE A 105 -0.22 -1.64 14.98
C ILE A 105 -0.17 -3.15 15.24
N ILE A 106 1.01 -3.80 15.18
CA ILE A 106 1.14 -5.25 15.44
C ILE A 106 0.62 -5.62 16.85
N PRO A 107 1.02 -4.91 17.93
CA PRO A 107 0.42 -5.13 19.24
C PRO A 107 -1.11 -4.92 19.26
N GLY A 108 -1.60 -3.93 18.53
CA GLY A 108 -3.03 -3.66 18.41
C GLY A 108 -3.80 -4.79 17.72
N VAL A 109 -3.23 -5.41 16.68
CA VAL A 109 -3.80 -6.61 16.04
C VAL A 109 -3.75 -7.80 16.99
N SER A 110 -2.63 -8.03 17.65
CA SER A 110 -2.45 -9.16 18.58
C SER A 110 -3.41 -9.10 19.77
N THR A 111 -3.81 -7.92 20.22
CA THR A 111 -4.76 -7.71 21.32
C THR A 111 -6.23 -7.57 20.87
N GLY A 112 -6.51 -7.64 19.57
CA GLY A 112 -7.87 -7.53 19.03
C GLY A 112 -8.41 -6.09 18.95
N LYS A 113 -7.55 -5.08 19.12
CA LYS A 113 -7.93 -3.67 18.89
C LYS A 113 -8.22 -3.42 17.41
N TYR A 114 -7.44 -4.03 16.53
CA TYR A 114 -7.63 -4.01 15.08
C TYR A 114 -7.89 -5.43 14.58
N ASN A 115 -8.78 -5.57 13.58
CA ASN A 115 -8.97 -6.84 12.90
C ASN A 115 -7.81 -7.15 11.95
N VAL A 116 -7.25 -6.09 11.33
CA VAL A 116 -6.13 -6.18 10.38
C VAL A 116 -5.23 -4.95 10.54
N GLY A 117 -3.92 -5.15 10.42
CA GLY A 117 -2.95 -4.07 10.23
C GLY A 117 -2.62 -3.93 8.74
N VAL A 118 -2.78 -2.74 8.20
CA VAL A 118 -2.44 -2.39 6.81
C VAL A 118 -1.57 -1.14 6.86
N SER A 119 -0.26 -1.30 6.70
CA SER A 119 0.71 -0.19 6.80
C SER A 119 2.07 -0.59 6.22
N SER A 120 2.08 -1.11 5.00
CA SER A 120 3.30 -1.44 4.25
C SER A 120 4.30 -2.31 5.04
N PHE A 121 3.80 -3.25 5.86
CA PHE A 121 4.66 -4.07 6.70
C PHE A 121 5.53 -5.00 5.87
N THR A 122 6.84 -4.78 5.85
CA THR A 122 7.79 -5.75 5.31
C THR A 122 7.63 -7.09 6.02
N VAL A 123 7.39 -8.15 5.26
CA VAL A 123 7.32 -9.52 5.79
C VAL A 123 8.71 -9.95 6.24
N ASN A 124 8.82 -10.42 7.48
CA ASN A 124 10.02 -11.01 8.02
C ASN A 124 9.70 -12.02 9.14
N ALA A 125 10.64 -12.91 9.44
CA ALA A 125 10.46 -13.98 10.40
C ALA A 125 10.13 -13.48 11.83
N GLU A 126 10.62 -12.31 12.25
CA GLU A 126 10.34 -11.77 13.59
C GLU A 126 8.88 -11.33 13.72
N ARG A 127 8.32 -10.69 12.67
CA ARG A 127 6.91 -10.31 12.62
C ARG A 127 6.01 -11.55 12.53
N GLU A 128 6.38 -12.53 11.70
CA GLU A 128 5.62 -13.78 11.55
C GLU A 128 5.56 -14.63 12.82
N LYS A 129 6.49 -14.48 13.77
CA LYS A 129 6.38 -15.09 15.11
C LYS A 129 5.20 -14.54 15.91
N GLN A 130 4.83 -13.29 15.72
CA GLN A 130 3.83 -12.56 16.49
C GLN A 130 2.44 -12.57 15.84
N VAL A 131 2.39 -12.52 14.51
CA VAL A 131 1.18 -12.34 13.70
C VAL A 131 1.21 -13.22 12.47
N THR A 132 0.07 -13.39 11.82
CA THR A 132 0.00 -13.99 10.49
C THR A 132 0.09 -12.87 9.45
N MET A 133 0.90 -13.05 8.40
CA MET A 133 1.08 -12.07 7.35
C MET A 133 0.63 -12.63 5.99
N VAL A 134 -0.11 -11.81 5.22
CA VAL A 134 -0.54 -12.17 3.86
C VAL A 134 0.07 -11.19 2.89
N SER A 135 0.96 -11.65 2.02
CA SER A 135 1.66 -10.78 1.08
C SER A 135 0.74 -10.20 0.00
N TYR A 136 0.99 -8.92 -0.37
CA TYR A 136 0.16 -8.22 -1.36
C TYR A 136 0.94 -7.28 -2.29
N PHE A 137 2.18 -6.94 -1.99
CA PHE A 137 3.02 -6.01 -2.74
C PHE A 137 4.49 -6.33 -2.48
N SER A 138 5.44 -5.74 -3.19
CA SER A 138 6.88 -5.86 -2.93
C SER A 138 7.57 -4.51 -3.07
N ALA A 139 8.43 -4.17 -2.11
CA ALA A 139 9.27 -2.99 -2.14
C ALA A 139 10.65 -3.29 -1.54
N GLY A 140 11.62 -2.47 -1.89
CA GLY A 140 12.94 -2.50 -1.26
C GLY A 140 13.23 -1.20 -0.52
N THR A 141 14.33 -1.19 0.23
CA THR A 141 14.83 0.01 0.89
C THR A 141 15.46 0.95 -0.14
N GLN A 142 15.22 2.24 0.03
CA GLN A 142 15.76 3.31 -0.79
C GLN A 142 16.24 4.46 0.08
N TRP A 143 17.32 5.11 -0.34
CA TRP A 143 17.80 6.36 0.25
C TRP A 143 17.24 7.56 -0.49
N ALA A 144 16.94 8.62 0.25
CA ALA A 144 16.66 9.93 -0.30
C ALA A 144 17.42 11.00 0.50
N ALA A 145 17.96 11.99 -0.19
CA ALA A 145 18.76 13.04 0.40
C ALA A 145 18.46 14.39 -0.29
N LYS A 146 19.02 15.46 0.24
CA LYS A 146 18.93 16.79 -0.38
C LYS A 146 19.51 16.77 -1.79
N ALA A 147 18.80 17.31 -2.76
CA ALA A 147 19.28 17.38 -4.14
C ALA A 147 20.61 18.14 -4.22
N GLY A 148 21.56 17.59 -5.00
CA GLY A 148 22.92 18.13 -5.10
C GLY A 148 23.84 17.82 -3.92
N GLY A 149 23.34 17.10 -2.91
CA GLY A 149 24.17 16.57 -1.82
C GLY A 149 25.11 15.45 -2.30
N THR A 150 26.16 15.18 -1.50
CA THR A 150 27.18 14.17 -1.82
C THR A 150 27.05 12.89 -0.99
N ILE A 151 26.02 12.80 -0.15
CA ILE A 151 25.81 11.60 0.68
C ILE A 151 25.42 10.41 -0.19
N SER A 152 25.92 9.24 0.18
CA SER A 152 25.54 7.95 -0.41
C SER A 152 25.49 6.88 0.68
N PRO A 153 24.91 5.70 0.41
CA PRO A 153 24.98 4.58 1.34
C PRO A 153 26.40 4.23 1.80
N ASP A 154 27.42 4.45 0.94
CA ASP A 154 28.83 4.14 1.23
C ASP A 154 29.53 5.26 2.01
N THR A 155 29.01 6.48 1.99
CA THR A 155 29.59 7.65 2.68
C THR A 155 28.82 8.06 3.93
N ALA A 156 27.92 7.21 4.41
CA ALA A 156 27.03 7.52 5.53
C ALA A 156 27.69 7.51 6.92
N CYS A 157 28.92 7.00 7.04
CA CYS A 157 29.62 6.98 8.33
C CYS A 157 29.83 8.41 8.87
N GLY A 158 29.47 8.62 10.15
CA GLY A 158 29.51 9.92 10.82
C GLY A 158 28.36 10.87 10.47
N LYS A 159 27.41 10.45 9.62
CA LYS A 159 26.28 11.26 9.16
C LYS A 159 25.04 11.08 10.04
N LYS A 160 24.11 12.04 9.95
CA LYS A 160 22.79 11.97 10.58
C LYS A 160 21.76 11.50 9.57
N ILE A 161 21.11 10.39 9.87
CA ILE A 161 20.16 9.75 8.95
C ILE A 161 18.81 9.61 9.64
N ALA A 162 17.78 10.16 9.00
CA ALA A 162 16.40 10.07 9.42
C ALA A 162 15.78 8.72 9.04
N VAL A 163 14.99 8.14 9.92
CA VAL A 163 14.28 6.90 9.67
C VAL A 163 13.02 6.84 10.53
N GLN A 164 11.97 6.18 10.06
CA GLN A 164 10.82 5.91 10.91
C GLN A 164 11.14 4.79 11.91
N THR A 165 10.71 4.94 13.16
CA THR A 165 10.94 3.95 14.22
C THR A 165 10.25 2.61 13.91
N ALA A 166 10.80 1.51 14.43
CA ALA A 166 10.29 0.13 14.28
C ALA A 166 10.24 -0.41 12.84
N THR A 167 10.87 0.27 11.89
CA THR A 167 11.02 -0.20 10.50
C THR A 167 12.27 -1.06 10.34
N VAL A 168 12.31 -1.88 9.29
CA VAL A 168 13.51 -2.68 8.93
C VAL A 168 14.70 -1.79 8.57
N GLN A 169 14.47 -0.56 8.18
CA GLN A 169 15.51 0.43 7.87
C GLN A 169 16.29 0.87 9.13
N VAL A 170 15.69 0.80 10.32
CA VAL A 170 16.43 1.01 11.60
C VAL A 170 17.47 -0.09 11.79
N ASP A 171 17.12 -1.34 11.49
CA ASP A 171 18.05 -2.47 11.61
C ASP A 171 19.18 -2.37 10.58
N ASP A 172 18.87 -1.98 9.33
CA ASP A 172 19.88 -1.72 8.30
C ASP A 172 20.86 -0.62 8.73
N LEU A 173 20.35 0.54 9.17
CA LEU A 173 21.21 1.63 9.65
C LEU A 173 22.06 1.21 10.87
N THR A 174 21.48 0.40 11.76
CA THR A 174 22.21 -0.14 12.91
C THR A 174 23.36 -1.04 12.46
N ALA A 175 23.12 -1.92 11.50
CA ALA A 175 24.15 -2.79 10.94
C ALA A 175 25.24 -1.98 10.20
N ARG A 176 24.87 -0.97 9.42
CA ARG A 176 25.80 -0.06 8.75
C ARG A 176 26.64 0.72 9.75
N SER A 177 26.02 1.25 10.82
CA SER A 177 26.73 1.98 11.87
C SER A 177 27.78 1.10 12.58
N LYS A 178 27.46 -0.19 12.81
CA LYS A 178 28.45 -1.16 13.34
C LYS A 178 29.60 -1.40 12.37
N LYS A 179 29.35 -1.47 11.05
CA LYS A 179 30.43 -1.58 10.03
C LYS A 179 31.33 -0.34 10.05
N CYS A 180 30.75 0.86 10.16
CA CYS A 180 31.54 2.10 10.26
C CYS A 180 32.50 2.05 11.45
N THR A 181 32.00 1.74 12.65
CA THR A 181 32.86 1.67 13.87
C THR A 181 33.87 0.54 13.80
N GLY A 182 33.49 -0.61 13.22
CA GLY A 182 34.43 -1.72 12.98
C GLY A 182 35.60 -1.37 12.03
N ALA A 183 35.36 -0.42 11.12
CA ALA A 183 36.39 0.14 10.22
C ALA A 183 37.13 1.37 10.80
N GLY A 184 36.93 1.70 12.07
CA GLY A 184 37.54 2.86 12.70
C GLY A 184 36.94 4.21 12.30
N GLN A 185 35.79 4.21 11.66
CA GLN A 185 35.08 5.43 11.26
C GLN A 185 34.06 5.86 12.33
N ALA A 186 33.56 7.09 12.24
CA ALA A 186 32.52 7.59 13.11
C ALA A 186 31.19 6.82 12.88
N LYS A 187 30.46 6.54 13.96
CA LYS A 187 29.14 5.91 13.86
C LYS A 187 28.14 6.77 13.10
N ILE A 188 27.16 6.14 12.47
CA ILE A 188 25.97 6.84 11.95
C ILE A 188 25.12 7.30 13.15
N THR A 189 24.65 8.55 13.13
CA THR A 189 23.63 9.03 14.04
C THR A 189 22.27 8.69 13.41
N ILE A 190 21.52 7.79 14.05
CA ILE A 190 20.23 7.31 13.56
C ILE A 190 19.14 8.12 14.27
N ASP A 191 18.57 9.11 13.57
CA ASP A 191 17.50 9.93 14.11
C ASP A 191 16.16 9.27 13.78
N GLN A 192 15.56 8.64 14.81
CA GLN A 192 14.29 7.93 14.69
C GLN A 192 13.11 8.86 14.91
N TYR A 193 12.14 8.82 14.00
CA TYR A 193 10.90 9.59 14.04
C TYR A 193 9.69 8.67 14.15
N GLN A 194 8.68 9.08 14.92
CA GLN A 194 7.43 8.32 15.00
C GLN A 194 6.65 8.33 13.68
N LYS A 195 6.77 9.42 12.92
CA LYS A 195 6.08 9.61 11.64
C LYS A 195 7.08 9.68 10.49
N GLN A 196 6.81 8.96 9.41
CA GLN A 196 7.66 9.06 8.21
C GLN A 196 7.67 10.49 7.63
N SER A 197 6.55 11.21 7.69
CA SER A 197 6.48 12.60 7.25
C SER A 197 7.47 13.50 8.00
N ASP A 198 7.73 13.24 9.29
CA ASP A 198 8.69 14.02 10.08
C ASP A 198 10.14 13.66 9.70
N ALA A 199 10.41 12.37 9.41
CA ALA A 199 11.72 11.94 8.89
C ALA A 199 12.01 12.62 7.54
N THR A 200 11.03 12.65 6.63
CA THR A 200 11.15 13.36 5.35
C THR A 200 11.42 14.85 5.54
N ASN A 201 10.65 15.51 6.42
CA ASN A 201 10.81 16.94 6.71
C ASN A 201 12.16 17.28 7.33
N ALA A 202 12.73 16.38 8.13
CA ALA A 202 14.06 16.56 8.73
C ALA A 202 15.15 16.67 7.65
N VAL A 203 15.04 15.89 6.56
CA VAL A 203 15.96 15.99 5.43
C VAL A 203 15.70 17.26 4.60
N VAL A 204 14.43 17.58 4.31
CA VAL A 204 14.07 18.81 3.58
C VAL A 204 14.62 20.06 4.28
N THR A 205 14.50 20.13 5.60
CA THR A 205 15.00 21.27 6.40
C THR A 205 16.52 21.24 6.63
N GLY A 206 17.18 20.10 6.36
CA GLY A 206 18.64 19.93 6.56
C GLY A 206 19.04 19.64 8.00
N LYS A 207 18.07 19.19 8.84
CA LYS A 207 18.39 18.65 10.17
C LYS A 207 19.11 17.32 10.06
N ASP A 208 18.69 16.47 9.11
CA ASP A 208 19.30 15.21 8.76
C ASP A 208 19.82 15.25 7.31
N GLU A 209 20.87 14.48 7.02
CA GLU A 209 21.56 14.53 5.73
C GLU A 209 20.87 13.65 4.68
N ALA A 210 20.21 12.57 5.13
CA ALA A 210 19.43 11.67 4.29
C ALA A 210 18.34 10.98 5.11
N MET A 211 17.42 10.30 4.43
CA MET A 211 16.47 9.38 5.05
C MET A 211 16.51 8.02 4.36
N LEU A 212 16.11 7.00 5.11
CA LEU A 212 15.77 5.67 4.59
C LEU A 212 14.29 5.43 4.78
N ALA A 213 13.68 4.90 3.73
CA ALA A 213 12.32 4.37 3.76
C ALA A 213 12.16 3.34 2.62
N ASP A 214 10.97 2.82 2.45
CA ASP A 214 10.66 1.97 1.30
C ASP A 214 10.68 2.78 0.00
N SER A 215 11.05 2.11 -1.08
CA SER A 215 11.27 2.75 -2.38
C SER A 215 10.08 3.58 -2.90
N PRO A 216 8.79 3.16 -2.77
CA PRO A 216 7.68 4.01 -3.19
C PRO A 216 7.58 5.31 -2.38
N VAL A 217 7.91 5.25 -1.09
CA VAL A 217 7.85 6.40 -0.17
C VAL A 217 8.94 7.42 -0.50
N CYS A 218 10.18 6.95 -0.72
CA CYS A 218 11.27 7.83 -1.14
C CYS A 218 10.97 8.47 -2.51
N ALA A 219 10.49 7.71 -3.48
CA ALA A 219 10.11 8.23 -4.79
C ALA A 219 8.98 9.28 -4.71
N TYR A 220 7.98 9.02 -3.87
CA TYR A 220 6.89 9.98 -3.64
C TYR A 220 7.40 11.25 -2.95
N ALA A 221 8.24 11.15 -1.93
CA ALA A 221 8.82 12.29 -1.24
C ALA A 221 9.63 13.18 -2.20
N VAL A 222 10.44 12.59 -3.08
CA VAL A 222 11.18 13.33 -4.12
C VAL A 222 10.22 14.08 -5.04
N LYS A 223 9.15 13.41 -5.49
CA LYS A 223 8.13 14.04 -6.36
C LYS A 223 7.42 15.20 -5.65
N GLN A 224 7.03 15.04 -4.38
CA GLN A 224 6.28 16.05 -3.63
C GLN A 224 7.11 17.26 -3.20
N THR A 225 8.42 17.09 -3.08
CA THR A 225 9.31 18.18 -2.66
C THR A 225 9.83 19.04 -3.81
N ASN A 226 9.30 18.87 -5.04
CA ASN A 226 9.61 19.69 -6.20
C ASN A 226 11.12 19.88 -6.44
N GLY A 227 11.88 18.79 -6.34
CA GLY A 227 13.32 18.79 -6.59
C GLY A 227 14.18 19.20 -5.39
N GLN A 228 13.63 19.35 -4.19
CA GLN A 228 14.45 19.58 -2.98
C GLN A 228 15.15 18.29 -2.52
N LEU A 229 14.53 17.13 -2.78
CA LEU A 229 15.12 15.82 -2.53
C LEU A 229 15.44 15.11 -3.84
N ALA A 230 16.39 14.18 -3.76
CA ALA A 230 16.75 13.24 -4.83
C ALA A 230 16.91 11.84 -4.26
N LEU A 231 16.60 10.82 -5.07
CA LEU A 231 16.93 9.43 -4.73
C LEU A 231 18.46 9.25 -4.78
N VAL A 232 18.98 8.41 -3.89
CA VAL A 232 20.40 8.13 -3.77
C VAL A 232 20.64 6.63 -3.77
N GLY A 233 21.53 6.16 -4.64
CA GLY A 233 21.81 4.74 -4.82
C GLY A 233 20.64 3.96 -5.40
N ASP A 234 20.82 2.64 -5.50
CA ASP A 234 19.81 1.71 -6.02
C ASP A 234 18.86 1.23 -4.91
N ILE A 235 17.74 0.66 -5.31
CA ILE A 235 16.83 -0.07 -4.42
C ILE A 235 17.49 -1.40 -4.03
N TYR A 236 17.44 -1.77 -2.76
CA TYR A 236 18.02 -3.01 -2.25
C TYR A 236 17.10 -3.66 -1.18
N ASP A 237 17.43 -4.89 -0.79
CA ASP A 237 16.69 -5.67 0.21
C ASP A 237 15.17 -5.69 -0.03
N SER A 238 14.79 -5.94 -1.31
CA SER A 238 13.38 -6.04 -1.69
C SER A 238 12.73 -7.26 -1.01
N ALA A 239 11.57 -7.02 -0.41
CA ALA A 239 10.78 -8.02 0.29
C ALA A 239 9.28 -7.76 0.12
N PRO A 240 8.42 -8.78 0.32
CA PRO A 240 6.98 -8.57 0.28
C PRO A 240 6.50 -7.65 1.40
N TYR A 241 5.46 -6.85 1.12
CA TYR A 241 4.58 -6.28 2.15
C TYR A 241 3.49 -7.29 2.50
N GLY A 242 3.11 -7.34 3.78
CA GLY A 242 2.05 -8.21 4.26
C GLY A 242 0.97 -7.47 5.05
N TYR A 243 -0.28 -7.82 4.78
CA TYR A 243 -1.37 -7.51 5.69
C TYR A 243 -1.16 -8.31 6.98
N VAL A 244 -1.32 -7.65 8.12
CA VAL A 244 -1.09 -8.23 9.44
C VAL A 244 -2.41 -8.68 10.05
N LEU A 245 -2.52 -9.97 10.38
CA LEU A 245 -3.70 -10.59 10.98
C LEU A 245 -3.34 -11.20 12.35
N PRO A 246 -4.33 -11.38 13.24
CA PRO A 246 -4.11 -12.13 14.46
C PRO A 246 -3.50 -13.50 14.18
N LYS A 247 -2.60 -13.95 15.06
CA LYS A 247 -1.99 -15.28 14.98
C LYS A 247 -3.10 -16.34 15.00
N ASP A 248 -2.90 -17.43 14.26
CA ASP A 248 -3.79 -18.60 14.25
C ASP A 248 -5.19 -18.42 13.59
N GLN A 249 -5.47 -17.29 12.96
CA GLN A 249 -6.69 -17.10 12.14
C GLN A 249 -6.48 -17.57 10.70
N THR A 250 -6.17 -18.85 10.51
CA THR A 250 -5.77 -19.43 9.21
C THR A 250 -6.85 -19.29 8.12
N ASP A 251 -8.14 -19.49 8.47
CA ASP A 251 -9.24 -19.34 7.52
C ASP A 251 -9.41 -17.88 7.06
N PHE A 252 -9.25 -16.93 7.99
CA PHE A 252 -9.31 -15.53 7.66
C PHE A 252 -8.12 -15.10 6.79
N ALA A 253 -6.91 -15.58 7.10
CA ALA A 253 -5.73 -15.36 6.26
C ALA A 253 -5.94 -15.92 4.83
N ALA A 254 -6.52 -17.13 4.72
CA ALA A 254 -6.86 -17.72 3.43
C ALA A 254 -7.95 -16.92 2.68
N ALA A 255 -8.90 -16.31 3.39
CA ALA A 255 -9.89 -15.42 2.78
C ALA A 255 -9.24 -14.17 2.20
N ILE A 256 -8.36 -13.50 2.97
CA ILE A 256 -7.62 -12.31 2.52
C ILE A 256 -6.73 -12.68 1.32
N GLN A 257 -5.96 -13.77 1.40
CA GLN A 257 -5.12 -14.26 0.31
C GLN A 257 -5.95 -14.51 -0.97
N GLY A 258 -7.07 -15.21 -0.84
CA GLY A 258 -7.97 -15.47 -1.96
C GLY A 258 -8.55 -14.20 -2.58
N ALA A 259 -8.88 -13.20 -1.75
CA ALA A 259 -9.37 -11.91 -2.22
C ALA A 259 -8.29 -11.13 -3.00
N VAL A 260 -7.05 -11.09 -2.52
CA VAL A 260 -5.92 -10.50 -3.27
C VAL A 260 -5.73 -11.22 -4.61
N GLN A 261 -5.74 -12.57 -4.60
CA GLN A 261 -5.62 -13.36 -5.83
C GLN A 261 -6.75 -13.09 -6.82
N ALA A 262 -7.98 -12.94 -6.35
CA ALA A 262 -9.13 -12.59 -7.19
C ALA A 262 -8.94 -11.22 -7.86
N LEU A 263 -8.45 -10.21 -7.13
CA LEU A 263 -8.14 -8.88 -7.67
C LEU A 263 -6.98 -8.91 -8.68
N ILE A 264 -5.99 -9.78 -8.49
CA ILE A 264 -4.92 -10.00 -9.47
C ILE A 264 -5.51 -10.61 -10.75
N THR A 265 -6.37 -11.61 -10.60
CA THR A 265 -6.97 -12.34 -11.71
C THR A 265 -7.92 -11.49 -12.55
N ASP A 266 -8.73 -10.62 -11.92
CA ASP A 266 -9.67 -9.75 -12.63
C ASP A 266 -9.06 -8.42 -13.11
N GLY A 267 -7.77 -8.18 -12.82
CA GLY A 267 -7.03 -6.99 -13.25
C GLY A 267 -7.23 -5.75 -12.39
N SER A 268 -8.13 -5.77 -11.40
CA SER A 268 -8.38 -4.65 -10.48
C SER A 268 -7.12 -4.27 -9.69
N TYR A 269 -6.38 -5.27 -9.24
CA TYR A 269 -5.10 -5.09 -8.54
C TYR A 269 -4.14 -4.22 -9.33
N LYS A 270 -3.88 -4.57 -10.59
CA LYS A 270 -2.98 -3.82 -11.47
C LYS A 270 -3.48 -2.40 -11.70
N THR A 271 -4.78 -2.24 -11.90
CA THR A 271 -5.40 -0.92 -12.11
C THR A 271 -5.20 -0.02 -10.90
N ILE A 272 -5.43 -0.54 -9.68
CA ILE A 272 -5.23 0.23 -8.44
C ILE A 272 -3.77 0.67 -8.32
N LEU A 273 -2.81 -0.22 -8.48
CA LEU A 273 -1.39 0.12 -8.38
C LEU A 273 -0.95 1.15 -9.44
N ALA A 274 -1.42 0.99 -10.68
CA ALA A 274 -1.12 1.92 -11.77
C ALA A 274 -1.66 3.33 -11.52
N ASN A 275 -2.85 3.46 -10.92
CA ASN A 275 -3.42 4.76 -10.56
C ASN A 275 -2.53 5.55 -9.58
N TRP A 276 -1.76 4.84 -8.77
CA TRP A 276 -0.79 5.42 -7.83
C TRP A 276 0.64 5.48 -8.37
N GLY A 277 0.90 4.87 -9.55
CA GLY A 277 2.24 4.81 -10.16
C GLY A 277 3.20 3.92 -9.38
N VAL A 278 2.70 2.87 -8.73
CA VAL A 278 3.48 1.92 -7.93
C VAL A 278 3.43 0.48 -8.48
N ASP A 279 3.04 0.32 -9.72
CA ASP A 279 2.89 -0.98 -10.38
C ASP A 279 4.18 -1.81 -10.46
N ALA A 280 5.35 -1.16 -10.33
CA ALA A 280 6.64 -1.86 -10.24
C ALA A 280 6.75 -2.81 -9.03
N GLY A 281 5.96 -2.58 -7.96
CA GLY A 281 5.90 -3.45 -6.79
C GLY A 281 4.83 -4.55 -6.88
N ALA A 282 4.19 -4.74 -8.03
CA ALA A 282 3.14 -5.73 -8.19
C ALA A 282 3.68 -7.17 -8.03
N ILE A 283 2.94 -7.98 -7.26
CA ILE A 283 3.19 -9.42 -7.12
C ILE A 283 2.28 -10.23 -8.06
N THR A 284 2.67 -11.44 -8.35
CA THR A 284 1.89 -12.36 -9.20
C THR A 284 1.02 -13.33 -8.41
N ALA A 285 1.40 -13.62 -7.18
CA ALA A 285 0.67 -14.50 -6.28
C ALA A 285 0.87 -14.08 -4.82
N PRO A 286 -0.20 -13.90 -4.03
CA PRO A 286 -0.10 -13.67 -2.58
C PRO A 286 0.23 -14.97 -1.85
N ALA A 287 0.95 -14.87 -0.73
CA ALA A 287 1.30 -15.99 0.13
C ALA A 287 1.02 -15.66 1.60
N VAL A 288 0.70 -16.68 2.38
CA VAL A 288 0.56 -16.58 3.84
C VAL A 288 1.90 -16.94 4.47
N ASN A 289 2.43 -16.08 5.32
CA ASN A 289 3.72 -16.23 6.01
C ASN A 289 4.84 -16.68 5.05
N PRO A 290 5.20 -15.88 4.02
CA PRO A 290 6.10 -16.33 2.95
C PRO A 290 7.55 -16.55 3.38
N THR A 291 7.95 -16.21 4.61
CA THR A 291 9.29 -16.48 5.16
C THR A 291 9.33 -17.71 6.08
N ALA A 292 8.17 -18.26 6.43
CA ALA A 292 8.05 -19.43 7.35
C ALA A 292 8.41 -20.76 6.68
#